data_06b06a399e9c5dd1f3ae2e5af6921ee5
#
_entry.id   06b06a399e9c5dd1f3ae2e5af6921ee5
#
_cell.length_a   1.000
_cell.length_b   1.000
_cell.length_c   1.000
_cell.angle_alpha   90.00
_cell.angle_beta   90.00
_cell.angle_gamma   90.00
#
_symmetry.space_group_name_H-M   'P 1'
#
loop_
_entity.id
_entity.type
_entity.pdbx_description
1 polymer ?
#
loop_
_entity_poly.entity_id
_entity_poly.type
_entity_poly.pdbx_seq_one_letter_code
_entity_poly.pdbx_strand_id
1 'polypeptide(L)'
;VPLSPDLFSLQGLRNLGPRLRQWRTEWEERLTKNPEPSLKLPSGRMQPTGYIMMQHAMRLDRPVKAYERWIACIPEIYRNYVLDEPGGQRLSVANDPHRLALLKHYQSLMPLAQESHKPMFQLKPADGAGGAHIQAVRNVYRDFKELATELARRTGIALPQPD
;
A
#
# COMPACT_ATOMS: atom_id res chain seq x y z
N VAL A 1 -1.72 -1.30 3.31
CA VAL A 1 -2.87 -0.41 3.14
C VAL A 1 -2.52 0.67 2.12
N PRO A 2 -3.23 0.82 0.98
CA PRO A 2 -3.07 1.94 0.06
C PRO A 2 -3.70 3.22 0.66
N LEU A 3 -2.99 4.34 0.56
CA LEU A 3 -3.40 5.63 1.11
C LEU A 3 -3.17 6.75 0.08
N SER A 4 -4.14 7.62 -0.06
CA SER A 4 -3.96 8.92 -0.71
C SER A 4 -3.58 9.99 0.32
N PRO A 5 -2.93 11.09 -0.09
CA PRO A 5 -2.52 12.17 0.83
C PRO A 5 -3.71 13.09 1.19
N ASP A 6 -4.77 12.53 1.74
CA ASP A 6 -6.02 13.22 2.04
C ASP A 6 -6.60 12.84 3.42
N LEU A 7 -7.59 13.61 3.86
CA LEU A 7 -8.25 13.42 5.13
C LEU A 7 -9.03 12.10 5.22
N PHE A 8 -9.59 11.62 4.10
CA PHE A 8 -10.37 10.38 4.07
C PHE A 8 -9.48 9.18 4.33
N SER A 9 -8.28 9.15 3.74
CA SER A 9 -7.28 8.12 4.00
C SER A 9 -6.85 8.08 5.47
N LEU A 10 -6.64 9.26 6.09
CA LEU A 10 -6.32 9.33 7.52
C LEU A 10 -7.48 8.82 8.39
N GLN A 11 -8.70 9.16 8.06
CA GLN A 11 -9.87 8.64 8.78
C GLN A 11 -10.05 7.14 8.56
N GLY A 12 -9.78 6.67 7.33
CA GLY A 12 -9.75 5.25 7.00
C GLY A 12 -8.76 4.45 7.88
N LEU A 13 -7.56 4.99 8.10
CA LEU A 13 -6.58 4.37 9.01
C LEU A 13 -7.08 4.29 10.45
N ARG A 14 -7.68 5.37 10.97
CA ARG A 14 -8.25 5.38 12.32
C ARG A 14 -9.35 4.34 12.49
N ASN A 15 -10.14 4.12 11.46
CA ASN A 15 -11.23 3.15 11.48
C ASN A 15 -10.74 1.70 11.28
N LEU A 16 -9.62 1.51 10.59
CA LEU A 16 -9.09 0.18 10.26
C LEU A 16 -8.63 -0.59 11.50
N GLY A 17 -7.95 0.05 12.45
CA GLY A 17 -7.43 -0.61 13.63
C GLY A 17 -8.50 -1.29 14.46
N PRO A 18 -9.58 -0.61 14.90
CA PRO A 18 -10.70 -1.24 15.58
C PRO A 18 -11.32 -2.41 14.81
N ARG A 19 -11.42 -2.30 13.48
CA ARG A 19 -11.92 -3.37 12.62
C ARG A 19 -11.00 -4.59 12.59
N LEU A 20 -9.70 -4.40 12.52
CA LEU A 20 -8.74 -5.51 12.60
C LEU A 20 -8.83 -6.26 13.93
N ARG A 21 -8.98 -5.54 15.04
CA ARG A 21 -9.19 -6.15 16.35
C ARG A 21 -10.50 -6.94 16.40
N GLN A 22 -11.59 -6.34 15.93
CA GLN A 22 -12.89 -7.01 15.85
C GLN A 22 -12.82 -8.30 15.03
N TRP A 23 -12.23 -8.26 13.84
CA TRP A 23 -12.08 -9.44 12.98
C TRP A 23 -11.23 -10.54 13.60
N ARG A 24 -10.19 -10.20 14.36
CA ARG A 24 -9.40 -11.19 15.11
C ARG A 24 -10.25 -11.89 16.17
N THR A 25 -11.01 -11.13 16.96
CA THR A 25 -11.91 -11.68 17.97
C THR A 25 -13.00 -12.56 17.36
N GLU A 26 -13.67 -12.08 16.33
CA GLU A 26 -14.70 -12.86 15.61
C GLU A 26 -14.13 -14.16 15.01
N TRP A 27 -12.89 -14.11 14.53
CA TRP A 27 -12.24 -15.31 14.00
C TRP A 27 -11.86 -16.31 15.10
N GLU A 28 -11.36 -15.84 16.22
CA GLU A 28 -11.07 -16.69 17.38
C GLU A 28 -12.34 -17.41 17.88
N GLU A 29 -13.48 -16.71 17.91
CA GLU A 29 -14.76 -17.34 18.22
C GLU A 29 -15.15 -18.43 17.21
N ARG A 30 -14.90 -18.20 15.93
CA ARG A 30 -15.15 -19.21 14.88
C ARG A 30 -14.25 -20.43 15.03
N LEU A 31 -13.00 -20.23 15.39
CA LEU A 31 -12.05 -21.33 15.63
C LEU A 31 -12.50 -22.20 16.80
N THR A 32 -12.97 -21.58 17.90
CA THR A 32 -13.48 -22.32 19.07
C THR A 32 -14.78 -23.08 18.79
N LYS A 33 -15.60 -22.55 17.89
CA LYS A 33 -16.90 -23.16 17.51
C LYS A 33 -16.81 -24.02 16.25
N ASN A 34 -15.60 -24.34 15.77
CA ASN A 34 -15.41 -25.13 14.55
C ASN A 34 -16.03 -26.52 14.69
N PRO A 35 -17.09 -26.84 13.93
CA PRO A 35 -17.78 -28.14 14.04
C PRO A 35 -16.99 -29.30 13.43
N GLU A 36 -15.93 -28.99 12.66
CA GLU A 36 -15.11 -29.98 11.97
C GLU A 36 -13.63 -29.81 12.38
N PRO A 37 -13.19 -30.48 13.47
CA PRO A 37 -11.83 -30.34 13.99
C PRO A 37 -10.72 -30.79 13.02
N SER A 38 -11.06 -31.62 12.03
CA SER A 38 -10.12 -32.08 11.01
C SER A 38 -9.75 -30.95 10.02
N LEU A 39 -10.60 -29.93 9.92
CA LEU A 39 -10.35 -28.76 9.07
C LEU A 39 -9.35 -27.82 9.75
N LYS A 40 -8.13 -27.80 9.23
CA LYS A 40 -7.06 -26.90 9.70
C LYS A 40 -7.31 -25.48 9.21
N LEU A 41 -8.03 -24.69 10.01
CA LEU A 41 -8.25 -23.29 9.75
C LEU A 41 -6.99 -22.44 10.11
N PRO A 42 -6.70 -21.35 9.37
CA PRO A 42 -5.61 -20.45 9.72
C PRO A 42 -5.90 -19.73 11.04
N SER A 43 -4.86 -19.28 11.73
CA SER A 43 -4.99 -18.63 13.06
C SER A 43 -5.80 -17.34 13.06
N GLY A 44 -5.97 -16.71 11.90
CA GLY A 44 -6.67 -15.42 11.77
C GLY A 44 -5.96 -14.23 12.43
N ARG A 45 -4.77 -14.42 12.95
CA ARG A 45 -3.94 -13.35 13.54
C ARG A 45 -3.35 -12.45 12.47
N MET A 46 -4.24 -11.74 11.77
CA MET A 46 -3.84 -10.79 10.72
C MET A 46 -2.90 -9.73 11.27
N GLN A 47 -1.77 -9.52 10.58
CA GLN A 47 -0.83 -8.45 10.88
C GLN A 47 -0.73 -7.48 9.71
N PRO A 48 -0.85 -6.17 9.95
CA PRO A 48 -0.65 -5.17 8.91
C PRO A 48 0.82 -5.14 8.45
N THR A 49 1.08 -5.42 7.19
CA THR A 49 2.44 -5.44 6.62
C THR A 49 2.99 -4.04 6.35
N GLY A 50 2.15 -3.02 6.36
CA GLY A 50 2.54 -1.65 6.11
C GLY A 50 1.54 -0.89 5.26
N TYR A 51 1.94 0.31 4.81
CA TYR A 51 1.12 1.17 3.96
C TYR A 51 1.88 1.63 2.70
N ILE A 52 1.12 1.96 1.67
CA ILE A 52 1.61 2.50 0.40
C ILE A 52 1.01 3.90 0.25
N MET A 53 1.86 4.91 0.08
CA MET A 53 1.42 6.24 -0.33
C MET A 53 1.20 6.26 -1.84
N MET A 54 -0.03 6.46 -2.24
CA MET A 54 -0.44 6.53 -3.64
C MET A 54 -0.64 7.98 -4.09
N GLN A 55 -0.54 8.20 -5.39
CA GLN A 55 -0.83 9.52 -6.01
C GLN A 55 -0.08 10.68 -5.36
N HIS A 56 1.13 10.42 -4.91
CA HIS A 56 1.96 11.45 -4.33
C HIS A 56 2.28 12.51 -5.39
N ALA A 57 1.57 13.65 -5.30
CA ALA A 57 1.79 14.77 -6.22
C ALA A 57 3.10 15.46 -5.86
N MET A 58 4.07 15.37 -6.76
CA MET A 58 5.37 16.03 -6.64
C MET A 58 5.40 17.25 -7.56
N ARG A 59 5.87 18.36 -7.05
CA ARG A 59 6.21 19.55 -7.82
C ARG A 59 7.67 19.88 -7.56
N LEU A 60 8.51 19.84 -8.59
CA LEU A 60 9.96 20.06 -8.46
C LEU A 60 10.59 19.15 -7.38
N ASP A 61 10.29 17.86 -7.44
CA ASP A 61 10.74 16.83 -6.49
C ASP A 61 10.37 17.07 -5.01
N ARG A 62 9.39 17.94 -4.76
CA ARG A 62 8.85 18.19 -3.42
C ARG A 62 7.34 17.92 -3.37
N PRO A 63 6.82 17.40 -2.24
CA PRO A 63 5.38 17.29 -2.03
C PRO A 63 4.70 18.64 -2.18
N VAL A 64 3.50 18.65 -2.75
CA VAL A 64 2.70 19.88 -2.77
C VAL A 64 2.33 20.23 -1.35
N LYS A 65 2.69 21.46 -0.90
CA LYS A 65 2.51 21.92 0.50
C LYS A 65 1.12 21.67 1.09
N ALA A 66 0.08 21.72 0.25
CA ALA A 66 -1.29 21.47 0.70
C ALA A 66 -1.48 20.07 1.32
N TYR A 67 -0.69 19.09 0.89
CA TYR A 67 -0.78 17.69 1.35
C TYR A 67 0.26 17.33 2.42
N GLU A 68 1.30 18.15 2.60
CA GLU A 68 2.39 17.87 3.55
C GLU A 68 1.88 17.60 4.96
N ARG A 69 0.91 18.39 5.42
CA ARG A 69 0.33 18.24 6.76
C ARG A 69 -0.37 16.89 6.95
N TRP A 70 -1.05 16.38 5.91
CA TRP A 70 -1.74 15.09 5.97
C TRP A 70 -0.75 13.93 5.93
N ILE A 71 0.22 14.03 5.02
CA ILE A 71 1.30 13.06 4.88
C ILE A 71 2.09 12.94 6.19
N ALA A 72 2.42 14.05 6.82
CA ALA A 72 3.18 14.07 8.09
C ALA A 72 2.48 13.37 9.26
N CYS A 73 1.15 13.23 9.21
CA CYS A 73 0.39 12.56 10.26
C CYS A 73 0.30 11.02 10.07
N ILE A 74 0.57 10.51 8.87
CA ILE A 74 0.35 9.09 8.53
C ILE A 74 1.15 8.14 9.42
N PRO A 75 2.48 8.31 9.64
CA PRO A 75 3.26 7.41 10.47
C PRO A 75 2.71 7.25 11.89
N GLU A 76 2.34 8.38 12.50
CA GLU A 76 1.78 8.41 13.85
C GLU A 76 0.40 7.75 13.91
N ILE A 77 -0.49 8.08 12.96
CA ILE A 77 -1.83 7.50 12.89
C ILE A 77 -1.75 5.99 12.61
N TYR A 78 -0.89 5.56 11.69
CA TYR A 78 -0.70 4.14 11.39
C TYR A 78 -0.25 3.38 12.63
N ARG A 79 0.77 3.85 13.32
CA ARG A 79 1.28 3.23 14.53
C ARG A 79 0.24 3.19 15.65
N ASN A 80 -0.40 4.33 15.94
CA ASN A 80 -1.32 4.44 17.06
C ASN A 80 -2.63 3.67 16.86
N TYR A 81 -3.17 3.67 15.66
CA TYR A 81 -4.50 3.10 15.39
C TYR A 81 -4.46 1.74 14.72
N VAL A 82 -3.51 1.49 13.80
CA VAL A 82 -3.45 0.23 13.05
C VAL A 82 -2.61 -0.81 13.77
N LEU A 83 -1.45 -0.41 14.30
CA LEU A 83 -0.56 -1.31 15.05
C LEU A 83 -0.92 -1.41 16.53
N ASP A 84 -1.67 -0.46 17.06
CA ASP A 84 -1.99 -0.34 18.49
C ASP A 84 -0.75 -0.12 19.37
N GLU A 85 0.21 0.65 18.86
CA GLU A 85 1.49 0.97 19.50
C GLU A 85 1.60 2.48 19.72
N PRO A 86 0.88 3.05 20.71
CA PRO A 86 0.93 4.49 20.98
C PRO A 86 2.29 4.91 21.54
N GLY A 87 2.70 6.09 21.17
CA GLY A 87 4.00 6.66 21.59
C GLY A 87 5.13 6.42 20.59
N GLY A 88 6.35 6.75 20.99
CA GLY A 88 7.54 6.64 20.16
C GLY A 88 7.87 7.92 19.36
N GLN A 89 9.01 7.88 18.68
CA GLN A 89 9.52 9.02 17.92
C GLN A 89 8.61 9.37 16.74
N ARG A 90 8.40 10.67 16.53
CA ARG A 90 7.71 11.17 15.33
C ARG A 90 8.62 10.98 14.11
N LEU A 91 8.19 10.11 13.21
CA LEU A 91 8.90 9.82 11.96
C LEU A 91 8.27 10.58 10.79
N SER A 92 9.10 10.94 9.81
CA SER A 92 8.58 11.35 8.50
C SER A 92 8.20 10.11 7.70
N VAL A 93 7.27 10.24 6.75
CA VAL A 93 6.91 9.13 5.85
C VAL A 93 8.13 8.59 5.10
N ALA A 94 9.11 9.45 4.80
CA ALA A 94 10.35 9.03 4.13
C ALA A 94 11.16 8.02 4.96
N ASN A 95 11.13 8.13 6.28
CA ASN A 95 11.93 7.33 7.22
C ASN A 95 11.08 6.32 8.02
N ASP A 96 9.79 6.20 7.69
CA ASP A 96 8.91 5.26 8.39
C ASP A 96 9.15 3.81 7.92
N PRO A 97 9.54 2.89 8.83
CA PRO A 97 9.75 1.49 8.50
C PRO A 97 8.47 0.78 8.03
N HIS A 98 7.30 1.31 8.36
CA HIS A 98 6.03 0.73 7.94
C HIS A 98 5.59 1.15 6.54
N ARG A 99 6.28 2.12 5.93
CA ARG A 99 6.04 2.48 4.54
C ARG A 99 6.59 1.41 3.60
N LEU A 100 5.71 0.84 2.76
CA LEU A 100 6.09 -0.10 1.71
C LEU A 100 6.61 0.61 0.45
N ALA A 101 5.90 1.64 0.01
CA ALA A 101 6.26 2.41 -1.18
C ALA A 101 5.67 3.82 -1.19
N LEU A 102 6.28 4.68 -1.99
CA LEU A 102 5.74 5.97 -2.43
C LEU A 102 5.48 5.88 -3.93
N LEU A 103 4.21 5.76 -4.32
CA LEU A 103 3.82 5.71 -5.72
C LEU A 103 3.32 7.09 -6.16
N LYS A 104 3.98 7.65 -7.15
CA LYS A 104 3.59 8.95 -7.72
C LYS A 104 2.33 8.84 -8.59
N HIS A 105 1.79 9.98 -8.92
CA HIS A 105 0.72 10.07 -9.90
C HIS A 105 1.31 9.90 -11.32
N TYR A 106 0.94 8.83 -12.00
CA TYR A 106 1.48 8.50 -13.33
C TYR A 106 0.72 9.18 -14.49
N GLN A 107 -0.01 10.24 -14.17
CA GLN A 107 -0.67 11.16 -15.12
C GLN A 107 -1.31 10.45 -16.32
N SER A 108 -0.75 10.69 -17.53
CA SER A 108 -1.30 10.20 -18.78
C SER A 108 -1.29 8.68 -18.98
N LEU A 109 -0.54 7.93 -18.18
CA LEU A 109 -0.58 6.46 -18.26
C LEU A 109 -1.85 5.87 -17.63
N MET A 110 -2.48 6.57 -16.70
CA MET A 110 -3.68 6.07 -16.03
C MET A 110 -4.88 5.92 -16.98
N PRO A 111 -5.24 6.93 -17.81
CA PRO A 111 -6.30 6.78 -18.81
C PRO A 111 -5.99 5.66 -19.81
N LEU A 112 -4.76 5.60 -20.35
CA LEU A 112 -4.36 4.56 -21.28
C LEU A 112 -4.49 3.14 -20.70
N ALA A 113 -4.14 2.99 -19.42
CA ALA A 113 -4.28 1.72 -18.71
C ALA A 113 -5.75 1.32 -18.54
N GLN A 114 -6.61 2.28 -18.23
CA GLN A 114 -8.06 2.08 -18.12
C GLN A 114 -8.69 1.70 -19.45
N GLU A 115 -8.38 2.44 -20.53
CA GLU A 115 -8.90 2.19 -21.89
C GLU A 115 -8.45 0.84 -22.44
N SER A 116 -7.18 0.46 -22.21
CA SER A 116 -6.63 -0.82 -22.68
C SER A 116 -6.90 -1.99 -21.74
N HIS A 117 -7.51 -1.77 -20.58
CA HIS A 117 -7.74 -2.79 -19.55
C HIS A 117 -6.45 -3.55 -19.15
N LYS A 118 -5.33 -2.81 -19.08
CA LYS A 118 -4.00 -3.35 -18.76
C LYS A 118 -3.37 -2.59 -17.59
N PRO A 119 -2.53 -3.25 -16.79
CA PRO A 119 -1.68 -2.54 -15.83
C PRO A 119 -0.76 -1.55 -16.54
N MET A 120 -0.53 -0.38 -15.94
CA MET A 120 0.30 0.68 -16.54
C MET A 120 1.69 0.20 -16.97
N PHE A 121 2.29 -0.76 -16.25
CA PHE A 121 3.60 -1.32 -16.57
C PHE A 121 3.59 -2.35 -17.72
N GLN A 122 2.42 -2.69 -18.25
CA GLN A 122 2.25 -3.58 -19.40
C GLN A 122 1.82 -2.84 -20.67
N LEU A 123 1.66 -1.53 -20.59
CA LEU A 123 1.29 -0.71 -21.76
C LEU A 123 2.36 -0.76 -22.83
N LYS A 124 1.92 -0.88 -24.08
CA LYS A 124 2.75 -0.93 -25.29
C LYS A 124 2.45 0.26 -26.20
N PRO A 125 3.29 0.54 -27.21
CA PRO A 125 3.01 1.57 -28.21
C PRO A 125 1.64 1.42 -28.89
N ALA A 126 1.18 0.18 -29.11
CA ALA A 126 -0.15 -0.13 -29.65
C ALA A 126 -1.31 0.31 -28.73
N ASP A 127 -1.06 0.47 -27.44
CA ASP A 127 -2.02 0.96 -26.45
C ASP A 127 -1.93 2.49 -26.27
N GLY A 128 -1.26 3.20 -27.20
CA GLY A 128 -1.02 4.64 -27.11
C GLY A 128 0.18 5.05 -26.25
N ALA A 129 0.92 4.11 -25.67
CA ALA A 129 2.07 4.39 -24.82
C ALA A 129 3.37 4.51 -25.63
N GLY A 130 3.39 5.39 -26.66
CA GLY A 130 4.56 5.68 -27.50
C GLY A 130 5.39 6.86 -26.98
N GLY A 131 6.55 7.09 -27.60
CA GLY A 131 7.40 8.25 -27.31
C GLY A 131 7.80 8.38 -25.83
N ALA A 132 7.50 9.51 -25.24
CA ALA A 132 7.81 9.79 -23.83
C ALA A 132 7.14 8.82 -22.83
N HIS A 133 6.02 8.22 -23.20
CA HIS A 133 5.34 7.24 -22.36
C HIS A 133 6.15 5.96 -22.15
N ILE A 134 7.02 5.57 -23.09
CA ILE A 134 7.86 4.37 -22.93
C ILE A 134 8.72 4.45 -21.67
N GLN A 135 9.34 5.62 -21.46
CA GLN A 135 10.15 5.81 -20.24
C GLN A 135 9.28 5.85 -18.98
N ALA A 136 8.09 6.43 -19.06
CA ALA A 136 7.13 6.43 -17.96
C ALA A 136 6.69 5.01 -17.60
N VAL A 137 6.38 4.15 -18.57
CA VAL A 137 6.04 2.73 -18.37
C VAL A 137 7.19 1.98 -17.68
N ARG A 138 8.45 2.20 -18.09
CA ARG A 138 9.62 1.59 -17.44
C ARG A 138 9.76 2.03 -15.99
N ASN A 139 9.52 3.30 -15.68
CA ASN A 139 9.55 3.81 -14.32
C ASN A 139 8.45 3.18 -13.47
N VAL A 140 7.22 3.07 -14.00
CA VAL A 140 6.13 2.37 -13.32
C VAL A 140 6.49 0.93 -13.03
N TYR A 141 7.05 0.21 -14.01
CA TYR A 141 7.49 -1.18 -13.84
C TYR A 141 8.48 -1.31 -12.68
N ARG A 142 9.49 -0.44 -12.62
CA ARG A 142 10.49 -0.43 -11.55
C ARG A 142 9.83 -0.18 -10.19
N ASP A 143 9.00 0.85 -10.08
CA ASP A 143 8.37 1.24 -8.82
C ASP A 143 7.46 0.11 -8.29
N PHE A 144 6.72 -0.57 -9.16
CA PHE A 144 5.89 -1.72 -8.78
C PHE A 144 6.70 -2.99 -8.49
N LYS A 145 7.82 -3.20 -9.18
CA LYS A 145 8.74 -4.29 -8.88
C LYS A 145 9.36 -4.12 -7.49
N GLU A 146 9.79 -2.92 -7.14
CA GLU A 146 10.31 -2.60 -5.80
C GLU A 146 9.24 -2.82 -4.73
N LEU A 147 8.01 -2.37 -4.95
CA LEU A 147 6.88 -2.62 -4.05
C LEU A 147 6.62 -4.13 -3.87
N ALA A 148 6.58 -4.89 -4.96
CA ALA A 148 6.34 -6.33 -4.92
C ALA A 148 7.45 -7.06 -4.16
N THR A 149 8.70 -6.67 -4.38
CA THR A 149 9.87 -7.22 -3.67
C THR A 149 9.79 -6.94 -2.17
N GLU A 150 9.48 -5.72 -1.78
CA GLU A 150 9.36 -5.37 -0.36
C GLU A 150 8.15 -6.07 0.30
N LEU A 151 7.04 -6.19 -0.40
CA LEU A 151 5.87 -6.91 0.10
C LEU A 151 6.19 -8.40 0.30
N ALA A 152 6.83 -9.04 -0.69
CA ALA A 152 7.25 -10.44 -0.61
C ALA A 152 8.22 -10.66 0.57
N ARG A 153 9.20 -9.79 0.73
CA ARG A 153 10.16 -9.82 1.85
C ARG A 153 9.44 -9.77 3.22
N ARG A 154 8.43 -8.90 3.38
CA ARG A 154 7.68 -8.76 4.64
C ARG A 154 6.73 -9.92 4.92
N THR A 155 6.24 -10.55 3.87
CA THR A 155 5.28 -11.67 4.00
C THR A 155 5.93 -13.05 3.95
N GLY A 156 7.25 -13.11 3.70
CA GLY A 156 7.97 -14.37 3.55
C GLY A 156 7.63 -15.15 2.27
N ILE A 157 7.01 -14.48 1.29
CA ILE A 157 6.66 -15.10 0.00
C ILE A 157 7.89 -15.07 -0.91
N ALA A 158 8.28 -16.24 -1.42
CA ALA A 158 9.34 -16.33 -2.42
C ALA A 158 8.86 -15.76 -3.76
N LEU A 159 9.60 -14.82 -4.33
CA LEU A 159 9.36 -14.37 -5.70
C LEU A 159 9.94 -15.36 -6.69
N PRO A 160 9.28 -15.59 -7.85
CA PRO A 160 9.86 -16.38 -8.91
C PRO A 160 11.18 -15.77 -9.36
N GLN A 161 12.19 -16.61 -9.59
CA GLN A 161 13.45 -16.16 -10.17
C GLN A 161 13.18 -15.69 -11.60
N PRO A 162 13.75 -14.56 -12.03
CA PRO A 162 13.69 -14.20 -13.44
C PRO A 162 14.44 -15.25 -14.27
N ASP A 163 13.75 -15.76 -15.31
CA ASP A 163 14.36 -16.60 -16.34
C ASP A 163 15.43 -15.84 -17.14
#